data_8147c6f82dd6ea7e4ad4eca76004e2b9
#
_entry.id   8147c6f82dd6ea7e4ad4eca76004e2b9
#
_cell.length_a   1.000
_cell.length_b   1.000
_cell.length_c   1.000
_cell.angle_alpha   90.00
_cell.angle_beta   90.00
_cell.angle_gamma   90.00
#
_symmetry.space_group_name_H-M   'P 1'
#
loop_
_entity.id
_entity.type
_entity.pdbx_description
1 polymer ?
#
loop_
_entity_poly.entity_id
_entity_poly.type
_entity_poly.pdbx_seq_one_letter_code
_entity_poly.pdbx_strand_id
1 'polypeptide(L)'
;KGILLWGPPRCGKTLLGKALAAEAGAKYREFNANEFRSSQVGASEASIRDVFQKAIADAPSITFIDEFDSIAKARDGSSNARFDDPMVNQFLGCMSDLEKSKAPAFIVAATNMKNLIDPALLASGRFGLHIEIPMPNLEGLKQIFKIHSKNQPISGDVSVEKLVTAMFQNKFNGSDVAEMITDAFFNAIERLGLHEKMDARTFGFEDLKRILISKADFEKALERLSKQKL
;
A
#
# COMPACT_ATOMS: atom_id res chain seq x y z
N LYS A 1 -9.48 -18.48 6.24
CA LYS A 1 -8.34 -17.77 6.89
C LYS A 1 -7.62 -16.81 5.93
N GLY A 2 -8.15 -16.60 4.72
CA GLY A 2 -7.64 -15.67 3.73
C GLY A 2 -8.52 -14.44 3.60
N ILE A 3 -7.90 -13.27 3.46
CA ILE A 3 -8.55 -11.98 3.22
C ILE A 3 -7.94 -11.38 1.95
N LEU A 4 -8.77 -10.95 1.01
CA LEU A 4 -8.32 -10.21 -0.17
C LEU A 4 -8.65 -8.73 -0.01
N LEU A 5 -7.62 -7.89 0.03
CA LEU A 5 -7.74 -6.44 -0.08
C LEU A 5 -7.57 -6.05 -1.55
N TRP A 6 -8.56 -5.37 -2.11
CA TRP A 6 -8.48 -4.96 -3.51
C TRP A 6 -8.91 -3.51 -3.70
N GLY A 7 -8.42 -2.86 -4.74
CA GLY A 7 -8.75 -1.47 -5.05
C GLY A 7 -7.59 -0.72 -5.71
N PRO A 8 -7.76 0.57 -6.01
CA PRO A 8 -6.75 1.38 -6.69
C PRO A 8 -5.39 1.36 -5.99
N PRO A 9 -4.29 1.59 -6.72
CA PRO A 9 -2.96 1.66 -6.13
C PRO A 9 -2.84 2.84 -5.15
N ARG A 10 -1.93 2.70 -4.18
CA ARG A 10 -1.60 3.76 -3.20
C ARG A 10 -2.77 4.24 -2.32
N CYS A 11 -3.80 3.40 -2.13
CA CYS A 11 -4.94 3.68 -1.24
C CYS A 11 -4.81 3.08 0.16
N GLY A 12 -3.62 2.57 0.54
CA GLY A 12 -3.34 2.14 1.91
C GLY A 12 -3.57 0.66 2.20
N LYS A 13 -3.68 -0.22 1.19
CA LYS A 13 -3.86 -1.69 1.39
C LYS A 13 -2.78 -2.29 2.30
N THR A 14 -1.52 -2.00 2.02
CA THR A 14 -0.37 -2.48 2.81
C THR A 14 -0.38 -1.90 4.23
N LEU A 15 -0.73 -0.63 4.38
CA LEU A 15 -0.85 0.03 5.69
C LEU A 15 -1.95 -0.60 6.54
N LEU A 16 -3.09 -0.95 5.91
CA LEU A 16 -4.19 -1.64 6.59
C LEU A 16 -3.76 -3.03 7.09
N GLY A 17 -2.98 -3.78 6.30
CA GLY A 17 -2.42 -5.06 6.72
C GLY A 17 -1.54 -4.95 7.98
N LYS A 18 -0.69 -3.93 8.03
CA LYS A 18 0.15 -3.61 9.20
C LYS A 18 -0.69 -3.23 10.42
N ALA A 19 -1.67 -2.36 10.23
CA ALA A 19 -2.56 -1.92 11.31
C ALA A 19 -3.39 -3.09 11.87
N LEU A 20 -3.91 -3.96 11.01
CA LEU A 20 -4.64 -5.16 11.41
C LEU A 20 -3.79 -6.09 12.31
N ALA A 21 -2.53 -6.30 11.96
CA ALA A 21 -1.65 -7.12 12.75
C ALA A 21 -1.31 -6.49 14.11
N ALA A 22 -1.08 -5.17 14.14
CA ALA A 22 -0.82 -4.44 15.37
C ALA A 22 -2.03 -4.48 16.32
N GLU A 23 -3.23 -4.25 15.83
CA GLU A 23 -4.47 -4.32 16.63
C GLU A 23 -4.78 -5.74 17.13
N ALA A 24 -4.47 -6.75 16.32
CA ALA A 24 -4.65 -8.15 16.71
C ALA A 24 -3.55 -8.68 17.64
N GLY A 25 -2.49 -7.93 17.93
CA GLY A 25 -1.32 -8.41 18.65
C GLY A 25 -0.64 -9.59 17.95
N ALA A 26 -0.77 -9.68 16.62
CA ALA A 26 -0.27 -10.77 15.81
C ALA A 26 1.09 -10.43 15.18
N LYS A 27 1.93 -11.46 14.99
CA LYS A 27 3.20 -11.32 14.28
C LYS A 27 2.96 -10.99 12.82
N TYR A 28 3.52 -9.88 12.33
CA TYR A 28 3.39 -9.43 10.95
C TYR A 28 4.57 -9.87 10.10
N ARG A 29 4.28 -10.39 8.91
CA ARG A 29 5.24 -10.63 7.82
C ARG A 29 4.69 -10.07 6.54
N GLU A 30 5.56 -9.48 5.72
CA GLU A 30 5.22 -8.90 4.42
C GLU A 30 6.08 -9.53 3.33
N PHE A 31 5.44 -9.88 2.23
CA PHE A 31 6.06 -10.41 1.03
C PHE A 31 5.50 -9.70 -0.20
N ASN A 32 6.34 -9.46 -1.20
CA ASN A 32 5.86 -9.12 -2.53
C ASN A 32 5.69 -10.43 -3.33
N ALA A 33 4.55 -10.59 -4.02
CA ALA A 33 4.27 -11.80 -4.77
C ALA A 33 5.32 -12.11 -5.85
N ASN A 34 5.99 -11.08 -6.38
CA ASN A 34 7.08 -11.27 -7.35
C ASN A 34 8.29 -12.00 -6.75
N GLU A 35 8.49 -11.96 -5.43
CA GLU A 35 9.57 -12.70 -4.75
C GLU A 35 9.43 -14.22 -4.86
N PHE A 36 8.21 -14.72 -5.09
CA PHE A 36 7.96 -16.14 -5.31
C PHE A 36 8.38 -16.63 -6.69
N ARG A 37 8.59 -15.73 -7.66
CA ARG A 37 8.99 -16.11 -9.00
C ARG A 37 10.47 -16.44 -9.04
N SER A 38 10.79 -17.70 -9.29
CA SER A 38 12.16 -18.17 -9.49
C SER A 38 12.32 -18.77 -10.89
N SER A 39 13.52 -18.64 -11.45
CA SER A 39 13.87 -19.32 -12.71
C SER A 39 14.15 -20.82 -12.52
N GLN A 40 14.28 -21.29 -11.28
CA GLN A 40 14.53 -22.69 -10.99
C GLN A 40 13.22 -23.45 -10.79
N VAL A 41 13.09 -24.59 -11.42
CA VAL A 41 11.89 -25.45 -11.32
C VAL A 41 11.67 -25.90 -9.87
N GLY A 42 10.46 -25.70 -9.37
CA GLY A 42 10.05 -26.11 -8.01
C GLY A 42 10.47 -25.13 -6.90
N ALA A 43 11.33 -24.13 -7.18
CA ALA A 43 11.75 -23.17 -6.15
C ALA A 43 10.63 -22.19 -5.79
N SER A 44 9.78 -21.83 -6.74
CA SER A 44 8.61 -20.96 -6.51
C SER A 44 7.60 -21.62 -5.57
N GLU A 45 7.27 -22.90 -5.80
CA GLU A 45 6.34 -23.66 -4.95
C GLU A 45 6.94 -23.93 -3.56
N ALA A 46 8.24 -24.16 -3.47
CA ALA A 46 8.91 -24.31 -2.19
C ALA A 46 8.87 -23.02 -1.37
N SER A 47 9.06 -21.86 -2.00
CA SER A 47 8.97 -20.56 -1.35
C SER A 47 7.56 -20.29 -0.82
N ILE A 48 6.52 -20.63 -1.58
CA ILE A 48 5.13 -20.51 -1.12
C ILE A 48 4.89 -21.38 0.10
N ARG A 49 5.31 -22.65 0.09
CA ARG A 49 5.18 -23.55 1.24
C ARG A 49 5.88 -23.01 2.49
N ASP A 50 7.10 -22.51 2.34
CA ASP A 50 7.89 -21.95 3.44
C ASP A 50 7.15 -20.75 4.10
N VAL A 51 6.57 -19.86 3.32
CA VAL A 51 5.78 -18.73 3.84
C VAL A 51 4.59 -19.20 4.66
N PHE A 52 3.84 -20.21 4.20
CA PHE A 52 2.70 -20.73 4.95
C PHE A 52 3.13 -21.50 6.21
N GLN A 53 4.20 -22.27 6.14
CA GLN A 53 4.75 -22.95 7.33
C GLN A 53 5.21 -21.95 8.39
N LYS A 54 5.88 -20.88 7.98
CA LYS A 54 6.27 -19.78 8.88
C LYS A 54 5.05 -19.07 9.47
N ALA A 55 3.99 -18.85 8.67
CA ALA A 55 2.76 -18.26 9.17
C ALA A 55 2.13 -19.11 10.29
N ILE A 56 2.09 -20.44 10.13
CA ILE A 56 1.57 -21.37 11.13
C ILE A 56 2.47 -21.42 12.37
N ALA A 57 3.78 -21.48 12.18
CA ALA A 57 4.75 -21.56 13.29
C ALA A 57 4.77 -20.27 14.14
N ASP A 58 4.52 -19.12 13.52
CA ASP A 58 4.51 -17.81 14.17
C ASP A 58 3.14 -17.43 14.76
N ALA A 59 2.15 -18.31 14.71
CA ALA A 59 0.80 -17.98 15.17
C ALA A 59 0.76 -17.50 16.65
N PRO A 60 -0.01 -16.47 16.99
CA PRO A 60 -0.92 -15.71 16.13
C PRO A 60 -0.17 -14.82 15.12
N SER A 61 -0.50 -14.94 13.83
CA SER A 61 0.24 -14.29 12.76
C SER A 61 -0.65 -13.77 11.64
N ILE A 62 -0.18 -12.68 11.00
CA ILE A 62 -0.73 -12.14 9.75
C ILE A 62 0.40 -12.07 8.73
N THR A 63 0.26 -12.82 7.65
CA THR A 63 1.17 -12.76 6.51
C THR A 63 0.50 -11.97 5.40
N PHE A 64 1.09 -10.85 5.03
CA PHE A 64 0.63 -9.96 3.97
C PHE A 64 1.38 -10.25 2.67
N ILE A 65 0.64 -10.42 1.57
CA ILE A 65 1.21 -10.67 0.24
C ILE A 65 0.73 -9.57 -0.70
N ASP A 66 1.63 -8.68 -1.09
CA ASP A 66 1.33 -7.58 -2.01
C ASP A 66 1.48 -8.03 -3.47
N GLU A 67 0.84 -7.29 -4.39
CA GLU A 67 0.84 -7.55 -5.83
C GLU A 67 0.41 -8.98 -6.20
N PHE A 68 -0.58 -9.50 -5.47
CA PHE A 68 -1.01 -10.90 -5.56
C PHE A 68 -1.44 -11.31 -6.97
N ASP A 69 -1.93 -10.37 -7.78
CA ASP A 69 -2.27 -10.58 -9.19
C ASP A 69 -1.06 -10.98 -10.06
N SER A 70 0.17 -10.76 -9.60
CA SER A 70 1.35 -11.18 -10.34
C SER A 70 1.51 -12.71 -10.43
N ILE A 71 1.02 -13.46 -9.44
CA ILE A 71 1.18 -14.91 -9.31
C ILE A 71 -0.14 -15.67 -9.32
N ALA A 72 -1.26 -15.00 -9.13
CA ALA A 72 -2.58 -15.61 -8.95
C ALA A 72 -3.51 -15.37 -10.14
N LYS A 73 -2.96 -15.20 -11.37
CA LYS A 73 -3.75 -14.86 -12.56
C LYS A 73 -4.73 -15.97 -12.93
N ALA A 74 -5.97 -15.54 -13.26
CA ALA A 74 -6.95 -16.39 -13.91
C ALA A 74 -6.42 -16.88 -15.26
N ARG A 75 -6.84 -18.06 -15.63
CA ARG A 75 -6.48 -18.70 -16.91
C ARG A 75 -7.11 -17.94 -18.07
N ASP A 76 -6.29 -17.45 -19.00
CA ASP A 76 -6.79 -16.98 -20.29
C ASP A 76 -7.24 -18.21 -21.10
N GLY A 77 -8.53 -18.28 -21.42
CA GLY A 77 -9.11 -19.39 -22.17
C GLY A 77 -8.61 -19.55 -23.61
N SER A 78 -7.51 -18.91 -24.00
CA SER A 78 -7.05 -18.76 -25.39
C SER A 78 -5.87 -19.65 -25.80
N SER A 79 -5.35 -20.52 -24.95
CA SER A 79 -4.27 -21.42 -25.36
C SER A 79 -4.45 -22.85 -24.87
N ASN A 80 -4.12 -23.80 -25.73
CA ASN A 80 -4.11 -25.26 -25.52
C ASN A 80 -3.14 -25.73 -24.40
N ALA A 81 -2.75 -24.87 -23.49
CA ALA A 81 -1.89 -25.20 -22.36
C ALA A 81 -2.77 -25.71 -21.20
N ARG A 82 -3.01 -26.99 -21.17
CA ARG A 82 -3.55 -27.78 -20.05
C ARG A 82 -2.54 -27.88 -18.90
N PHE A 83 -1.72 -26.86 -18.67
CA PHE A 83 -0.81 -26.85 -17.52
C PHE A 83 -1.44 -25.96 -16.46
N ASP A 84 -1.96 -26.60 -15.42
CA ASP A 84 -2.31 -25.95 -14.17
C ASP A 84 -1.14 -25.09 -13.74
N ASP A 85 -1.38 -23.79 -13.44
CA ASP A 85 -0.32 -22.95 -12.92
C ASP A 85 0.16 -23.57 -11.58
N PRO A 86 1.40 -24.06 -11.52
CA PRO A 86 1.90 -24.77 -10.33
C PRO A 86 1.83 -23.89 -9.08
N MET A 87 1.99 -22.56 -9.24
CA MET A 87 1.94 -21.61 -8.13
C MET A 87 0.52 -21.48 -7.59
N VAL A 88 -0.49 -21.35 -8.46
CA VAL A 88 -1.89 -21.28 -8.04
C VAL A 88 -2.28 -22.58 -7.31
N ASN A 89 -1.93 -23.74 -7.85
CA ASN A 89 -2.20 -25.03 -7.22
C ASN A 89 -1.49 -25.17 -5.86
N GLN A 90 -0.25 -24.67 -5.75
CA GLN A 90 0.48 -24.67 -4.50
C GLN A 90 -0.20 -23.78 -3.45
N PHE A 91 -0.68 -22.58 -3.84
CA PHE A 91 -1.46 -21.72 -2.95
C PHE A 91 -2.75 -22.42 -2.47
N LEU A 92 -3.48 -23.08 -3.39
CA LEU A 92 -4.70 -23.79 -3.05
C LEU A 92 -4.45 -24.91 -2.03
N GLY A 93 -3.35 -25.65 -2.18
CA GLY A 93 -2.92 -26.68 -1.22
C GLY A 93 -2.57 -26.07 0.14
N CYS A 94 -1.71 -25.08 0.15
CA CYS A 94 -1.27 -24.41 1.38
C CYS A 94 -2.44 -23.74 2.14
N MET A 95 -3.40 -23.13 1.47
CA MET A 95 -4.61 -22.58 2.09
C MET A 95 -5.45 -23.67 2.76
N SER A 96 -5.58 -24.85 2.13
CA SER A 96 -6.29 -25.99 2.71
C SER A 96 -5.57 -26.53 3.96
N ASP A 97 -4.25 -26.58 3.95
CA ASP A 97 -3.47 -27.02 5.10
C ASP A 97 -3.51 -26.00 6.25
N LEU A 98 -3.48 -24.70 5.93
CA LEU A 98 -3.67 -23.62 6.90
C LEU A 98 -5.05 -23.72 7.57
N GLU A 99 -6.10 -24.05 6.83
CA GLU A 99 -7.45 -24.26 7.37
C GLU A 99 -7.48 -25.42 8.36
N LYS A 100 -6.88 -26.57 7.99
CA LYS A 100 -6.81 -27.79 8.83
C LYS A 100 -5.97 -27.61 10.08
N SER A 101 -4.93 -26.81 10.03
CA SER A 101 -4.00 -26.58 11.15
C SER A 101 -4.67 -25.98 12.39
N LYS A 102 -5.84 -25.33 12.22
CA LYS A 102 -6.56 -24.56 13.26
C LYS A 102 -5.72 -23.46 13.93
N ALA A 103 -4.47 -23.24 13.50
CA ALA A 103 -3.63 -22.17 14.01
C ALA A 103 -4.29 -20.79 13.77
N PRO A 104 -4.17 -19.82 14.68
CA PRO A 104 -4.64 -18.45 14.48
C PRO A 104 -3.69 -17.68 13.55
N ALA A 105 -3.52 -18.19 12.33
CA ALA A 105 -2.71 -17.59 11.28
C ALA A 105 -3.61 -17.18 10.11
N PHE A 106 -3.38 -15.99 9.56
CA PHE A 106 -4.17 -15.41 8.46
C PHE A 106 -3.24 -14.97 7.34
N ILE A 107 -3.70 -15.20 6.10
CA ILE A 107 -3.06 -14.67 4.90
C ILE A 107 -3.90 -13.50 4.38
N VAL A 108 -3.28 -12.35 4.25
CA VAL A 108 -3.92 -11.15 3.68
C VAL A 108 -3.24 -10.87 2.35
N ALA A 109 -3.95 -11.06 1.25
CA ALA A 109 -3.46 -10.74 -0.08
C ALA A 109 -3.95 -9.37 -0.52
N ALA A 110 -3.12 -8.61 -1.23
CA ALA A 110 -3.49 -7.32 -1.81
C ALA A 110 -3.30 -7.33 -3.33
N THR A 111 -4.26 -6.73 -4.04
CA THR A 111 -4.21 -6.58 -5.50
C THR A 111 -4.84 -5.27 -5.97
N ASN A 112 -4.35 -4.74 -7.08
CA ASN A 112 -5.01 -3.66 -7.79
C ASN A 112 -6.04 -4.17 -8.82
N MET A 113 -5.98 -5.46 -9.17
CA MET A 113 -6.72 -6.07 -10.28
C MET A 113 -7.43 -7.37 -9.86
N LYS A 114 -8.48 -7.25 -9.02
CA LYS A 114 -9.24 -8.39 -8.51
C LYS A 114 -9.75 -9.33 -9.63
N ASN A 115 -10.14 -8.76 -10.77
CA ASN A 115 -10.64 -9.49 -11.91
C ASN A 115 -9.61 -10.41 -12.57
N LEU A 116 -8.32 -10.24 -12.30
CA LEU A 116 -7.24 -11.10 -12.78
C LEU A 116 -6.96 -12.30 -11.87
N ILE A 117 -7.51 -12.33 -10.66
CA ILE A 117 -7.28 -13.41 -9.70
C ILE A 117 -8.09 -14.65 -10.10
N ASP A 118 -7.44 -15.82 -10.04
CA ASP A 118 -8.11 -17.10 -10.30
C ASP A 118 -9.31 -17.28 -9.35
N PRO A 119 -10.53 -17.54 -9.90
CA PRO A 119 -11.73 -17.73 -9.08
C PRO A 119 -11.60 -18.81 -8.02
N ALA A 120 -10.79 -19.85 -8.26
CA ALA A 120 -10.56 -20.91 -7.29
C ALA A 120 -9.90 -20.38 -6.00
N LEU A 121 -9.05 -19.35 -6.08
CA LEU A 121 -8.46 -18.70 -4.91
C LEU A 121 -9.47 -17.83 -4.15
N LEU A 122 -10.48 -17.30 -4.83
CA LEU A 122 -11.51 -16.42 -4.26
C LEU A 122 -12.64 -17.18 -3.55
N ALA A 123 -12.65 -18.51 -3.62
CA ALA A 123 -13.69 -19.33 -3.02
C ALA A 123 -13.67 -19.28 -1.46
N SER A 124 -14.82 -19.66 -0.86
CA SER A 124 -14.94 -19.86 0.59
C SER A 124 -13.90 -20.87 1.10
N GLY A 125 -13.38 -20.66 2.30
CA GLY A 125 -12.27 -21.45 2.87
C GLY A 125 -10.86 -21.02 2.40
N ARG A 126 -10.78 -20.09 1.45
CA ARG A 126 -9.53 -19.52 0.91
C ARG A 126 -9.54 -17.99 1.12
N PHE A 127 -9.41 -17.21 0.05
CA PHE A 127 -9.60 -15.75 0.13
C PHE A 127 -11.10 -15.42 -0.03
N GLY A 128 -11.96 -15.98 0.84
CA GLY A 128 -13.41 -15.79 0.76
C GLY A 128 -13.91 -14.44 1.27
N LEU A 129 -13.13 -13.72 2.05
CA LEU A 129 -13.44 -12.37 2.49
C LEU A 129 -12.74 -11.36 1.58
N HIS A 130 -13.55 -10.60 0.84
CA HIS A 130 -13.06 -9.56 -0.08
C HIS A 130 -13.41 -8.19 0.47
N ILE A 131 -12.40 -7.35 0.68
CA ILE A 131 -12.56 -5.98 1.18
C ILE A 131 -12.06 -5.01 0.11
N GLU A 132 -12.94 -4.15 -0.36
CA GLU A 132 -12.58 -3.06 -1.26
C GLU A 132 -11.99 -1.91 -0.47
N ILE A 133 -10.85 -1.42 -0.93
CA ILE A 133 -10.22 -0.20 -0.43
C ILE A 133 -10.35 0.85 -1.54
N PRO A 134 -11.40 1.67 -1.51
CA PRO A 134 -11.66 2.64 -2.56
C PRO A 134 -10.69 3.83 -2.49
N MET A 135 -10.78 4.70 -3.50
CA MET A 135 -10.18 6.03 -3.40
C MET A 135 -10.77 6.78 -2.20
N PRO A 136 -9.96 7.57 -1.49
CA PRO A 136 -10.46 8.36 -0.37
C PRO A 136 -11.52 9.37 -0.84
N ASN A 137 -12.60 9.47 -0.08
CA ASN A 137 -13.58 10.55 -0.24
C ASN A 137 -13.05 11.85 0.39
N LEU A 138 -13.83 12.93 0.31
CA LEU A 138 -13.43 14.24 0.82
C LEU A 138 -13.03 14.21 2.30
N GLU A 139 -13.81 13.50 3.14
CA GLU A 139 -13.52 13.38 4.57
C GLU A 139 -12.27 12.53 4.81
N GLY A 140 -12.10 11.45 4.06
CA GLY A 140 -10.88 10.61 4.09
C GLY A 140 -9.63 11.41 3.73
N LEU A 141 -9.68 12.22 2.66
CA LEU A 141 -8.58 13.12 2.28
C LEU A 141 -8.25 14.13 3.39
N LYS A 142 -9.26 14.68 4.05
CA LYS A 142 -9.07 15.61 5.17
C LYS A 142 -8.37 14.93 6.35
N GLN A 143 -8.75 13.71 6.67
CA GLN A 143 -8.10 12.93 7.73
C GLN A 143 -6.67 12.55 7.36
N ILE A 144 -6.42 12.10 6.13
CA ILE A 144 -5.08 11.78 5.62
C ILE A 144 -4.19 13.03 5.67
N PHE A 145 -4.68 14.17 5.19
CA PHE A 145 -3.96 15.44 5.28
C PHE A 145 -3.60 15.78 6.73
N LYS A 146 -4.57 15.70 7.66
CA LYS A 146 -4.35 15.96 9.09
C LYS A 146 -3.28 15.06 9.70
N ILE A 147 -3.25 13.77 9.32
CA ILE A 147 -2.25 12.83 9.82
C ILE A 147 -0.85 13.21 9.33
N HIS A 148 -0.68 13.44 8.03
CA HIS A 148 0.62 13.74 7.44
C HIS A 148 1.12 15.15 7.76
N SER A 149 0.23 16.10 8.02
CA SER A 149 0.57 17.49 8.36
C SER A 149 0.77 17.74 9.86
N LYS A 150 0.54 16.74 10.73
CA LYS A 150 0.53 16.90 12.20
C LYS A 150 1.74 17.61 12.77
N ASN A 151 2.92 17.37 12.20
CA ASN A 151 4.19 17.93 12.68
C ASN A 151 4.79 18.94 11.68
N GLN A 152 4.00 19.43 10.74
CA GLN A 152 4.46 20.36 9.73
C GLN A 152 4.15 21.79 10.15
N PRO A 153 5.09 22.74 9.94
CA PRO A 153 4.91 24.15 10.27
C PRO A 153 4.05 24.85 9.21
N ILE A 154 2.73 24.69 9.30
CA ILE A 154 1.79 25.25 8.33
C ILE A 154 1.36 26.65 8.75
N SER A 155 1.40 27.59 7.81
CA SER A 155 0.96 28.95 7.98
C SER A 155 -0.57 29.07 8.13
N GLY A 156 -1.02 30.07 8.89
CA GLY A 156 -2.45 30.34 9.08
C GLY A 156 -3.20 30.83 7.82
N ASP A 157 -2.50 31.14 6.72
CA ASP A 157 -3.10 31.51 5.42
C ASP A 157 -3.57 30.28 4.60
N VAL A 158 -3.23 29.07 5.06
CA VAL A 158 -3.58 27.82 4.37
C VAL A 158 -5.00 27.38 4.74
N SER A 159 -5.89 27.39 3.78
CA SER A 159 -7.24 26.82 3.92
C SER A 159 -7.22 25.34 3.59
N VAL A 160 -7.27 24.49 4.62
CA VAL A 160 -7.29 23.03 4.47
C VAL A 160 -8.51 22.58 3.65
N GLU A 161 -9.68 23.19 3.85
CA GLU A 161 -10.90 22.86 3.11
C GLU A 161 -10.72 23.07 1.59
N LYS A 162 -10.11 24.18 1.19
CA LYS A 162 -9.85 24.46 -0.24
C LYS A 162 -8.84 23.48 -0.82
N LEU A 163 -7.77 23.17 -0.09
CA LEU A 163 -6.78 22.19 -0.52
C LEU A 163 -7.40 20.81 -0.68
N VAL A 164 -8.15 20.33 0.30
CA VAL A 164 -8.81 19.02 0.26
C VAL A 164 -9.81 18.93 -0.89
N THR A 165 -10.57 20.01 -1.14
CA THR A 165 -11.48 20.06 -2.29
C THR A 165 -10.70 19.94 -3.62
N ALA A 166 -9.59 20.64 -3.75
CA ALA A 166 -8.74 20.55 -4.95
C ALA A 166 -8.11 19.15 -5.11
N MET A 167 -7.65 18.53 -4.01
CA MET A 167 -7.16 17.13 -4.03
C MET A 167 -8.23 16.15 -4.50
N PHE A 168 -9.46 16.30 -4.01
CA PHE A 168 -10.59 15.46 -4.39
C PHE A 168 -10.93 15.60 -5.89
N GLN A 169 -10.97 16.82 -6.41
CA GLN A 169 -11.20 17.10 -7.83
C GLN A 169 -10.10 16.50 -8.72
N ASN A 170 -8.87 16.47 -8.25
CA ASN A 170 -7.71 15.88 -8.94
C ASN A 170 -7.53 14.37 -8.63
N LYS A 171 -8.49 13.72 -7.99
CA LYS A 171 -8.47 12.28 -7.65
C LYS A 171 -7.18 11.86 -6.93
N PHE A 172 -6.77 12.61 -5.91
CA PHE A 172 -5.61 12.28 -5.10
C PHE A 172 -5.88 11.03 -4.24
N ASN A 173 -4.88 10.17 -4.15
CA ASN A 173 -4.84 9.05 -3.21
C ASN A 173 -4.02 9.41 -1.95
N GLY A 174 -3.88 8.47 -1.02
CA GLY A 174 -3.15 8.72 0.23
C GLY A 174 -1.67 9.10 0.04
N SER A 175 -0.99 8.47 -0.93
CA SER A 175 0.41 8.78 -1.23
C SER A 175 0.57 10.16 -1.87
N ASP A 176 -0.37 10.56 -2.75
CA ASP A 176 -0.35 11.89 -3.36
C ASP A 176 -0.47 13.00 -2.31
N VAL A 177 -1.29 12.80 -1.27
CA VAL A 177 -1.42 13.76 -0.16
C VAL A 177 -0.11 13.87 0.62
N ALA A 178 0.53 12.75 0.92
CA ALA A 178 1.81 12.74 1.62
C ALA A 178 2.92 13.43 0.80
N GLU A 179 2.96 13.13 -0.51
CA GLU A 179 3.90 13.74 -1.45
C GLU A 179 3.67 15.25 -1.56
N MET A 180 2.41 15.70 -1.66
CA MET A 180 2.08 17.13 -1.72
C MET A 180 2.55 17.89 -0.49
N ILE A 181 2.42 17.32 0.70
CA ILE A 181 2.90 17.95 1.94
C ILE A 181 4.42 18.06 1.93
N THR A 182 5.10 17.00 1.49
CA THR A 182 6.57 16.98 1.35
C THR A 182 7.05 18.01 0.35
N ASP A 183 6.41 18.10 -0.81
CA ASP A 183 6.73 19.09 -1.84
C ASP A 183 6.51 20.52 -1.36
N ALA A 184 5.39 20.76 -0.68
CA ALA A 184 5.10 22.08 -0.12
C ALA A 184 6.18 22.50 0.90
N PHE A 185 6.69 21.55 1.70
CA PHE A 185 7.80 21.80 2.61
C PHE A 185 9.09 22.16 1.85
N PHE A 186 9.43 21.44 0.78
CA PHE A 186 10.59 21.78 -0.05
C PHE A 186 10.42 23.11 -0.78
N ASN A 187 9.21 23.43 -1.25
CA ASN A 187 8.93 24.73 -1.85
C ASN A 187 9.15 25.88 -0.84
N ALA A 188 8.79 25.68 0.43
CA ALA A 188 9.07 26.66 1.47
C ALA A 188 10.58 26.84 1.72
N ILE A 189 11.36 25.75 1.71
CA ILE A 189 12.83 25.82 1.81
C ILE A 189 13.42 26.60 0.64
N GLU A 190 12.98 26.32 -0.57
CA GLU A 190 13.43 27.02 -1.79
C GLU A 190 13.09 28.52 -1.73
N ARG A 191 11.84 28.86 -1.41
CA ARG A 191 11.36 30.24 -1.27
C ARG A 191 12.16 31.04 -0.24
N LEU A 192 12.63 30.40 0.82
CA LEU A 192 13.43 31.04 1.89
C LEU A 192 14.94 31.05 1.57
N GLY A 193 15.38 30.52 0.44
CA GLY A 193 16.78 30.43 0.05
C GLY A 193 17.62 29.50 0.94
N LEU A 194 16.96 28.58 1.68
CA LEU A 194 17.63 27.72 2.63
C LEU A 194 18.30 26.49 1.98
N HIS A 195 17.98 26.19 0.71
CA HIS A 195 18.58 25.08 -0.05
C HIS A 195 20.10 25.25 -0.17
N GLU A 196 20.62 26.49 -0.40
CA GLU A 196 22.05 26.77 -0.46
C GLU A 196 22.79 26.42 0.84
N LYS A 197 22.11 26.66 1.99
CA LYS A 197 22.66 26.30 3.31
C LYS A 197 22.68 24.78 3.54
N MET A 198 21.71 24.06 2.99
CA MET A 198 21.66 22.60 3.05
C MET A 198 22.82 22.00 2.23
N ASP A 199 23.06 22.51 1.02
CA ASP A 199 24.16 22.09 0.16
C ASP A 199 25.53 22.40 0.77
N ALA A 200 25.67 23.56 1.41
CA ALA A 200 26.87 23.96 2.15
C ALA A 200 27.03 23.27 3.54
N ARG A 201 26.07 22.41 3.96
CA ARG A 201 26.01 21.76 5.28
C ARG A 201 26.06 22.76 6.46
N THR A 202 25.56 23.97 6.26
CA THR A 202 25.47 25.05 7.26
C THR A 202 24.05 25.23 7.78
N PHE A 203 23.12 24.36 7.39
CA PHE A 203 21.74 24.36 7.84
C PHE A 203 21.64 23.95 9.31
N GLY A 204 21.00 24.76 10.13
CA GLY A 204 20.90 24.56 11.57
C GLY A 204 19.47 24.64 12.12
N PHE A 205 19.36 24.44 13.43
CA PHE A 205 18.07 24.43 14.13
C PHE A 205 17.30 25.76 14.02
N GLU A 206 18.01 26.89 13.96
CA GLU A 206 17.39 28.22 13.78
C GLU A 206 16.80 28.38 12.38
N ASP A 207 17.38 27.75 11.37
CA ASP A 207 16.83 27.74 10.01
C ASP A 207 15.53 26.93 9.93
N LEU A 208 15.44 25.81 10.68
CA LEU A 208 14.20 25.02 10.79
C LEU A 208 13.04 25.84 11.35
N LYS A 209 13.28 26.68 12.37
CA LYS A 209 12.25 27.53 12.97
C LYS A 209 11.69 28.58 12.01
N ARG A 210 12.43 28.93 10.96
CA ARG A 210 12.02 29.92 9.96
C ARG A 210 11.11 29.33 8.88
N ILE A 211 11.10 27.99 8.77
CA ILE A 211 10.29 27.32 7.75
C ILE A 211 8.83 27.41 8.20
N LEU A 212 8.01 28.01 7.35
CA LEU A 212 6.57 28.08 7.49
C LEU A 212 5.98 27.83 6.11
N ILE A 213 5.23 26.74 5.97
CA ILE A 213 4.64 26.33 4.69
C ILE A 213 3.43 27.22 4.42
N SER A 214 3.51 28.05 3.40
CA SER A 214 2.46 28.99 3.01
C SER A 214 1.47 28.36 2.01
N LYS A 215 0.38 29.08 1.78
CA LYS A 215 -0.60 28.73 0.73
C LYS A 215 0.06 28.60 -0.65
N ALA A 216 0.98 29.51 -1.01
CA ALA A 216 1.69 29.47 -2.30
C ALA A 216 2.55 28.21 -2.46
N ASP A 217 3.17 27.72 -1.40
CA ASP A 217 3.98 26.51 -1.42
C ASP A 217 3.10 25.26 -1.71
N PHE A 218 1.90 25.19 -1.12
CA PHE A 218 0.93 24.15 -1.41
C PHE A 218 0.34 24.25 -2.83
N GLU A 219 0.04 25.46 -3.32
CA GLU A 219 -0.47 25.67 -4.67
C GLU A 219 0.53 25.18 -5.72
N LYS A 220 1.83 25.50 -5.55
CA LYS A 220 2.91 25.00 -6.41
C LYS A 220 3.02 23.46 -6.39
N ALA A 221 2.94 22.84 -5.21
CA ALA A 221 2.96 21.40 -5.06
C ALA A 221 1.73 20.73 -5.72
N LEU A 222 0.54 21.28 -5.52
CA LEU A 222 -0.70 20.80 -6.12
C LEU A 222 -0.66 20.86 -7.65
N GLU A 223 -0.18 21.96 -8.22
CA GLU A 223 -0.03 22.13 -9.66
C GLU A 223 0.92 21.08 -10.26
N ARG A 224 2.07 20.84 -9.61
CA ARG A 224 3.05 19.83 -10.05
C ARG A 224 2.42 18.44 -10.10
N LEU A 225 1.78 18.01 -9.01
CA LEU A 225 1.19 16.68 -8.89
C LEU A 225 -0.03 16.49 -9.80
N SER A 226 -0.83 17.53 -10.01
CA SER A 226 -1.97 17.47 -10.92
C SER A 226 -1.52 17.27 -12.37
N LYS A 227 -0.41 17.88 -12.80
CA LYS A 227 0.18 17.69 -14.15
C LYS A 227 0.71 16.26 -14.38
N GLN A 228 1.14 15.56 -13.34
CA GLN A 228 1.62 14.18 -13.45
C GLN A 228 0.49 13.15 -13.62
N LYS A 229 -0.77 13.55 -13.39
CA LYS A 229 -1.95 12.68 -13.50
C LYS A 229 -2.73 12.83 -14.81
N LEU A 230 -2.36 13.79 -15.64
CA LEU A 230 -2.87 13.99 -17.00
C LEU A 230 -2.10 13.16 -18.01
#